data_b174a421be44ab4203011d97a4fdbe7c
#
_entry.id   b174a421be44ab4203011d97a4fdbe7c
#
_cell.length_a   1.000
_cell.length_b   1.000
_cell.length_c   1.000
_cell.angle_alpha   90.00
_cell.angle_beta   90.00
_cell.angle_gamma   90.00
#
_symmetry.space_group_name_H-M   'P 1'
#
loop_
_entity.id
_entity.type
_entity.pdbx_description
1 polymer ?
#
loop_
_entity_poly.entity_id
_entity_poly.type
_entity_poly.pdbx_seq_one_letter_code
_entity_poly.pdbx_strand_id
1 'polypeptide(L)'
;MTIFLNRRGPGRAILPLATATVLTGMSVSGVHAAGVSITSYGHSALLIRGGGQSVLVNPFRAVGCATGLSEPRVSANVTLASSELPDEGARIGGGTYLSKPGSYRVGGMDLEGFSAPHDRMGGRRFGNATIWRWQQGGLNFAHLGGTAAPLSGEDRVLLGRPDVLIIGVGGGGKVYNGEEAAEVVRQLNPRRVIPVQYVNGEAPSGCDQGGVQPFLDAMSGTQVRQVGPSLSLPGSLSDSTVIEVMR
;
A
#
# COMPACT_ATOMS: atom_id res chain seq x y z
N MET A 1 24.38 -104.55 19.78
CA MET A 1 23.00 -104.02 19.84
C MET A 1 23.13 -102.69 20.56
N THR A 2 23.31 -101.59 19.78
CA THR A 2 23.72 -100.28 20.27
C THR A 2 22.63 -99.26 19.94
N ILE A 3 21.99 -98.72 20.95
CA ILE A 3 20.91 -97.76 20.82
C ILE A 3 21.51 -96.36 20.85
N PHE A 4 21.30 -95.59 19.77
CA PHE A 4 21.65 -94.19 19.66
C PHE A 4 20.42 -93.31 20.13
N LEU A 5 20.65 -92.53 21.23
CA LEU A 5 19.70 -91.57 21.69
C LEU A 5 20.00 -90.20 21.01
N ASN A 6 19.06 -89.73 20.27
CA ASN A 6 19.13 -88.47 19.55
C ASN A 6 18.56 -87.36 20.49
N ARG A 7 19.40 -86.44 20.97
CA ARG A 7 19.03 -85.26 21.74
C ARG A 7 18.74 -84.07 20.81
N ARG A 8 17.50 -83.65 20.70
CA ARG A 8 17.08 -82.42 20.06
C ARG A 8 17.30 -81.26 21.04
N GLY A 9 18.15 -80.26 20.64
CA GLY A 9 18.33 -78.98 21.38
C GLY A 9 17.20 -77.97 21.06
N PRO A 10 16.87 -77.05 21.98
CA PRO A 10 15.81 -76.07 21.78
C PRO A 10 16.19 -75.00 20.75
N GLY A 11 15.33 -74.85 19.75
CA GLY A 11 15.44 -73.80 18.75
C GLY A 11 15.20 -72.41 19.37
N ARG A 12 16.15 -71.52 19.16
CA ARG A 12 15.98 -70.11 19.50
C ARG A 12 15.10 -69.44 18.44
N ALA A 13 13.92 -68.97 18.86
CA ALA A 13 13.07 -68.10 18.06
C ALA A 13 13.68 -66.69 18.02
N ILE A 14 14.02 -66.25 16.80
CA ILE A 14 14.46 -64.85 16.54
C ILE A 14 13.19 -64.03 16.25
N LEU A 15 12.79 -63.13 17.15
CA LEU A 15 11.74 -62.16 16.88
C LEU A 15 12.32 -61.04 15.95
N PRO A 16 11.64 -60.66 14.90
CA PRO A 16 12.05 -59.50 14.13
C PRO A 16 11.69 -58.20 14.88
N LEU A 17 12.69 -57.37 15.12
CA LEU A 17 12.54 -56.04 15.69
C LEU A 17 11.99 -55.14 14.58
N ALA A 18 10.69 -54.81 14.67
CA ALA A 18 10.07 -53.82 13.76
C ALA A 18 10.47 -52.39 14.21
N THR A 19 11.40 -51.79 13.45
CA THR A 19 11.73 -50.38 13.59
C THR A 19 10.60 -49.53 12.99
N ALA A 20 9.77 -48.94 13.84
CA ALA A 20 8.79 -47.95 13.45
C ALA A 20 9.51 -46.61 13.19
N THR A 21 9.64 -46.23 11.92
CA THR A 21 10.11 -44.90 11.51
C THR A 21 9.00 -43.89 11.72
N VAL A 22 9.08 -43.09 12.79
CA VAL A 22 8.16 -41.95 13.00
C VAL A 22 8.61 -40.82 12.07
N LEU A 23 7.87 -40.63 10.95
CA LEU A 23 7.97 -39.41 10.14
C LEU A 23 7.28 -38.27 10.91
N THR A 24 8.05 -37.46 11.61
CA THR A 24 7.60 -36.16 12.11
C THR A 24 7.40 -35.23 10.91
N GLY A 25 6.15 -35.10 10.46
CA GLY A 25 5.74 -34.09 9.49
C GLY A 25 5.94 -32.71 10.09
N MET A 26 6.97 -31.98 9.66
CA MET A 26 7.10 -30.54 9.91
C MET A 26 5.98 -29.84 9.13
N SER A 27 4.92 -29.46 9.81
CA SER A 27 3.91 -28.51 9.31
C SER A 27 4.63 -27.18 9.12
N VAL A 28 4.97 -26.82 7.89
CA VAL A 28 5.39 -25.48 7.52
C VAL A 28 4.13 -24.62 7.67
N SER A 29 3.97 -24.00 8.83
CA SER A 29 2.98 -22.93 9.02
C SER A 29 3.39 -21.82 8.06
N GLY A 30 2.66 -21.66 6.96
CA GLY A 30 2.82 -20.53 6.05
C GLY A 30 2.63 -19.26 6.90
N VAL A 31 3.70 -18.50 7.09
CA VAL A 31 3.61 -17.15 7.67
C VAL A 31 2.79 -16.33 6.67
N HIS A 32 1.49 -16.25 6.91
CA HIS A 32 0.65 -15.27 6.21
C HIS A 32 1.23 -13.91 6.58
N ALA A 33 1.72 -13.19 5.58
CA ALA A 33 2.18 -11.82 5.79
C ALA A 33 1.04 -11.05 6.49
N ALA A 34 1.37 -10.43 7.61
CA ALA A 34 0.39 -9.89 8.56
C ALA A 34 -0.22 -8.58 8.04
N GLY A 35 -0.76 -8.50 6.87
CA GLY A 35 -1.54 -7.40 6.34
C GLY A 35 -1.18 -5.99 6.82
N VAL A 36 -2.01 -5.03 6.49
CA VAL A 36 -1.86 -3.64 6.93
C VAL A 36 -3.18 -3.08 7.45
N SER A 37 -3.11 -2.12 8.38
CA SER A 37 -4.19 -1.22 8.71
C SER A 37 -3.89 0.17 8.17
N ILE A 38 -4.88 0.80 7.54
CA ILE A 38 -4.79 2.13 6.94
C ILE A 38 -5.82 3.02 7.64
N THR A 39 -5.38 4.18 8.16
CA THR A 39 -6.27 5.17 8.78
C THR A 39 -6.22 6.45 7.97
N SER A 40 -7.38 6.95 7.55
CA SER A 40 -7.54 8.22 6.84
C SER A 40 -7.68 9.37 7.85
N TYR A 41 -7.00 10.46 7.58
CA TYR A 41 -7.15 11.74 8.28
C TYR A 41 -7.82 12.79 7.39
N GLY A 42 -8.31 12.35 6.22
CA GLY A 42 -8.89 13.23 5.22
C GLY A 42 -7.85 13.79 4.25
N HIS A 43 -8.33 14.52 3.24
CA HIS A 43 -7.53 15.06 2.15
C HIS A 43 -6.59 14.02 1.53
N SER A 44 -5.30 14.08 1.82
CA SER A 44 -4.28 13.16 1.32
C SER A 44 -3.57 12.35 2.40
N ALA A 45 -3.91 12.58 3.67
CA ALA A 45 -3.17 11.99 4.78
C ALA A 45 -3.67 10.59 5.15
N LEU A 46 -2.84 9.59 4.92
CA LEU A 46 -3.08 8.21 5.36
C LEU A 46 -1.95 7.73 6.26
N LEU A 47 -2.31 7.06 7.33
CA LEU A 47 -1.37 6.34 8.19
C LEU A 47 -1.50 4.84 7.93
N ILE A 48 -0.42 4.21 7.49
CA ILE A 48 -0.36 2.79 7.13
C ILE A 48 0.50 2.08 8.17
N ARG A 49 -0.06 1.07 8.84
CA ARG A 49 0.65 0.23 9.82
C ARG A 49 0.65 -1.22 9.38
N GLY A 50 1.79 -1.86 9.46
CA GLY A 50 1.96 -3.28 9.14
C GLY A 50 3.43 -3.66 9.12
N GLY A 51 3.76 -4.94 9.31
CA GLY A 51 5.15 -5.41 9.34
C GLY A 51 6.01 -4.77 10.43
N GLY A 52 5.42 -4.34 11.55
CA GLY A 52 6.14 -3.65 12.63
C GLY A 52 6.52 -2.20 12.34
N GLN A 53 6.06 -1.63 11.23
CA GLN A 53 6.37 -0.27 10.78
C GLN A 53 5.11 0.58 10.59
N SER A 54 5.29 1.90 10.60
CA SER A 54 4.25 2.87 10.30
C SER A 54 4.74 3.92 9.30
N VAL A 55 3.96 4.11 8.24
CA VAL A 55 4.19 5.10 7.18
C VAL A 55 3.03 6.09 7.20
N LEU A 56 3.34 7.39 7.34
CA LEU A 56 2.40 8.47 7.16
C LEU A 56 2.63 9.10 5.78
N VAL A 57 1.63 9.08 4.91
CA VAL A 57 1.73 9.73 3.60
C VAL A 57 1.01 11.06 3.60
N ASN A 58 1.58 12.05 2.95
CA ASN A 58 1.04 13.38 2.67
C ASN A 58 0.28 14.03 3.85
N PRO A 59 0.87 14.16 5.05
CA PRO A 59 0.25 14.93 6.11
C PRO A 59 0.11 16.40 5.68
N PHE A 60 -0.93 17.06 6.17
CA PHE A 60 -1.29 18.40 5.75
C PHE A 60 -1.49 19.37 6.92
N ARG A 61 -1.35 20.66 6.65
CA ARG A 61 -1.93 21.77 7.40
C ARG A 61 -3.31 22.08 6.83
N ALA A 62 -4.21 22.58 7.67
CA ALA A 62 -5.58 22.92 7.29
C ALA A 62 -5.65 24.18 6.42
N VAL A 63 -5.01 24.16 5.26
CA VAL A 63 -4.97 25.26 4.27
C VAL A 63 -5.39 24.75 2.88
N GLY A 64 -5.76 25.66 1.98
CA GLY A 64 -6.19 25.31 0.62
C GLY A 64 -7.41 24.36 0.66
N CYS A 65 -7.37 23.27 -0.11
CA CYS A 65 -8.45 22.28 -0.12
C CYS A 65 -8.57 21.47 1.18
N ALA A 66 -7.59 21.52 2.07
CA ALA A 66 -7.64 20.89 3.39
C ALA A 66 -8.24 21.82 4.47
N THR A 67 -8.64 23.06 4.13
CA THR A 67 -9.26 24.01 5.07
C THR A 67 -10.50 23.39 5.71
N GLY A 68 -10.60 23.52 7.04
CA GLY A 68 -11.70 22.96 7.84
C GLY A 68 -11.49 21.52 8.29
N LEU A 69 -10.50 20.81 7.77
CA LEU A 69 -10.14 19.48 8.25
C LEU A 69 -9.26 19.56 9.51
N SER A 70 -9.35 18.55 10.36
CA SER A 70 -8.44 18.40 11.50
C SER A 70 -7.07 17.93 11.01
N GLU A 71 -6.03 18.69 11.33
CA GLU A 71 -4.65 18.27 11.01
C GLU A 71 -4.30 16.94 11.68
N PRO A 72 -3.57 16.03 10.99
CA PRO A 72 -3.13 14.78 11.59
C PRO A 72 -2.29 15.00 12.84
N ARG A 73 -2.69 14.39 13.97
CA ARG A 73 -1.92 14.39 15.24
C ARG A 73 -1.48 12.97 15.54
N VAL A 74 -0.46 12.52 14.83
CA VAL A 74 -0.02 11.13 14.84
C VAL A 74 1.48 11.02 14.68
N SER A 75 2.08 9.96 15.22
CA SER A 75 3.49 9.61 15.00
C SER A 75 3.62 8.42 14.08
N ALA A 76 4.64 8.44 13.23
CA ALA A 76 5.00 7.37 12.32
C ALA A 76 6.52 7.16 12.29
N ASN A 77 6.98 5.97 11.90
CA ASN A 77 8.41 5.70 11.72
C ASN A 77 8.97 6.52 10.56
N VAL A 78 8.18 6.65 9.49
CA VAL A 78 8.52 7.45 8.32
C VAL A 78 7.32 8.25 7.83
N THR A 79 7.58 9.46 7.38
CA THR A 79 6.63 10.30 6.65
C THR A 79 7.10 10.44 5.21
N LEU A 80 6.24 10.06 4.25
CA LEU A 80 6.45 10.22 2.82
C LEU A 80 5.58 11.37 2.33
N ALA A 81 6.19 12.43 1.87
CA ALA A 81 5.52 13.60 1.30
C ALA A 81 5.76 13.66 -0.20
N SER A 82 4.72 13.92 -0.98
CA SER A 82 4.86 14.11 -2.43
C SER A 82 5.47 15.47 -2.78
N SER A 83 5.29 16.46 -1.92
CA SER A 83 5.91 17.78 -2.02
C SER A 83 6.16 18.37 -0.64
N GLU A 84 6.68 19.59 -0.57
CA GLU A 84 6.82 20.33 0.69
C GLU A 84 5.72 21.40 0.85
N LEU A 85 4.67 21.35 0.03
CA LEU A 85 3.52 22.22 0.15
C LEU A 85 2.74 21.90 1.44
N PRO A 86 2.24 22.92 2.17
CA PRO A 86 1.62 22.70 3.48
C PRO A 86 0.39 21.79 3.43
N ASP A 87 -0.35 21.78 2.33
CA ASP A 87 -1.57 20.98 2.14
C ASP A 87 -1.31 19.50 1.78
N GLU A 88 -0.06 19.11 1.55
CA GLU A 88 0.27 17.71 1.20
C GLU A 88 1.67 17.25 1.63
N GLY A 89 2.39 18.06 2.38
CA GLY A 89 3.77 17.75 2.79
C GLY A 89 4.17 18.40 4.11
N ALA A 90 3.20 18.64 5.00
CA ALA A 90 3.48 19.22 6.30
C ALA A 90 4.43 18.31 7.11
N ARG A 91 5.42 18.92 7.77
CA ARG A 91 6.34 18.21 8.66
C ARG A 91 5.64 17.89 9.99
N ILE A 92 4.85 16.84 9.98
CA ILE A 92 4.07 16.29 11.09
C ILE A 92 4.44 14.82 11.27
N GLY A 93 4.21 14.26 12.45
CA GLY A 93 4.26 12.83 12.69
C GLY A 93 5.56 12.33 13.31
N GLY A 94 6.60 13.13 13.39
CA GLY A 94 7.90 12.67 13.87
C GLY A 94 8.55 11.64 12.95
N GLY A 95 9.58 10.93 13.42
CA GLY A 95 10.32 9.96 12.64
C GLY A 95 11.10 10.56 11.45
N THR A 96 11.41 9.72 10.47
CA THR A 96 12.14 10.15 9.27
C THR A 96 11.18 10.80 8.28
N TYR A 97 11.46 12.03 7.87
CA TYR A 97 10.68 12.75 6.85
C TYR A 97 11.39 12.70 5.49
N LEU A 98 10.71 12.20 4.47
CA LEU A 98 11.19 12.08 3.10
C LEU A 98 10.23 12.80 2.15
N SER A 99 10.78 13.70 1.31
CA SER A 99 10.02 14.49 0.32
C SER A 99 10.72 14.59 -1.04
N LYS A 100 11.92 14.01 -1.17
CA LYS A 100 12.72 14.11 -2.39
C LYS A 100 12.86 12.74 -3.07
N PRO A 101 12.98 12.69 -4.40
CA PRO A 101 13.29 11.47 -5.11
C PRO A 101 14.59 10.84 -4.61
N GLY A 102 14.65 9.51 -4.63
CA GLY A 102 15.81 8.74 -4.20
C GLY A 102 15.42 7.37 -3.64
N SER A 103 16.44 6.57 -3.33
CA SER A 103 16.29 5.28 -2.65
C SER A 103 16.70 5.43 -1.20
N TYR A 104 15.82 5.01 -0.30
CA TYR A 104 16.01 5.14 1.14
C TYR A 104 15.78 3.82 1.84
N ARG A 105 16.39 3.65 3.02
CA ARG A 105 16.13 2.52 3.90
C ARG A 105 15.83 3.03 5.31
N VAL A 106 14.61 2.79 5.78
CA VAL A 106 14.15 3.24 7.10
C VAL A 106 13.46 2.07 7.81
N GLY A 107 13.94 1.72 9.01
CA GLY A 107 13.35 0.66 9.82
C GLY A 107 13.30 -0.70 9.11
N GLY A 108 14.22 -0.96 8.18
CA GLY A 108 14.25 -2.19 7.38
C GLY A 108 13.35 -2.16 6.13
N MET A 109 12.57 -1.09 5.91
CA MET A 109 11.81 -0.90 4.67
C MET A 109 12.67 -0.20 3.62
N ASP A 110 12.62 -0.70 2.39
CA ASP A 110 13.15 -0.02 1.21
C ASP A 110 12.04 0.87 0.63
N LEU A 111 12.37 2.15 0.43
CA LEU A 111 11.47 3.20 0.00
C LEU A 111 12.08 3.87 -1.22
N GLU A 112 11.32 3.95 -2.30
CA GLU A 112 11.79 4.53 -3.56
C GLU A 112 10.89 5.69 -3.96
N GLY A 113 11.51 6.86 -4.16
CA GLY A 113 10.87 8.07 -4.64
C GLY A 113 11.32 8.41 -6.05
N PHE A 114 10.37 8.70 -6.93
CA PHE A 114 10.62 9.11 -8.31
C PHE A 114 10.09 10.51 -8.55
N SER A 115 10.79 11.30 -9.36
CA SER A 115 10.36 12.65 -9.72
C SER A 115 9.30 12.60 -10.80
N ALA A 116 8.16 13.24 -10.57
CA ALA A 116 7.11 13.42 -11.57
C ALA A 116 6.68 14.89 -11.61
N PRO A 117 6.25 15.45 -12.76
CA PRO A 117 5.71 16.79 -12.81
C PRO A 117 4.48 16.92 -11.92
N HIS A 118 4.44 17.97 -11.07
CA HIS A 118 3.33 18.21 -10.17
C HIS A 118 2.08 18.72 -10.89
N ASP A 119 2.26 19.33 -12.05
CA ASP A 119 1.18 19.93 -12.83
C ASP A 119 1.20 19.49 -14.31
N ARG A 120 0.09 19.74 -15.02
CA ARG A 120 -0.07 19.42 -16.46
C ARG A 120 0.84 20.21 -17.38
N MET A 121 1.57 21.19 -16.83
CA MET A 121 2.50 22.04 -17.59
C MET A 121 3.95 21.55 -17.47
N GLY A 122 4.18 20.32 -17.08
CA GLY A 122 5.52 19.75 -16.89
C GLY A 122 6.24 20.31 -15.66
N GLY A 123 5.53 20.62 -14.61
CA GLY A 123 6.06 21.16 -13.36
C GLY A 123 6.37 22.66 -13.38
N ARG A 124 5.96 23.39 -14.43
CA ARG A 124 6.30 24.82 -14.57
C ARG A 124 5.61 25.71 -13.56
N ARG A 125 4.46 25.28 -13.00
CA ARG A 125 3.70 26.05 -12.03
C ARG A 125 4.00 25.65 -10.58
N PHE A 126 4.06 24.33 -10.31
CA PHE A 126 4.18 23.79 -8.96
C PHE A 126 5.45 22.94 -8.75
N GLY A 127 6.36 22.91 -9.75
CA GLY A 127 7.56 22.10 -9.67
C GLY A 127 7.28 20.60 -9.88
N ASN A 128 8.15 19.77 -9.32
CA ASN A 128 8.02 18.34 -9.36
C ASN A 128 7.52 17.80 -8.00
N ALA A 129 6.67 16.79 -8.09
CA ALA A 129 6.28 15.96 -6.97
C ALA A 129 7.18 14.72 -6.89
N THR A 130 7.18 14.06 -5.74
CA THR A 130 7.77 12.75 -5.55
C THR A 130 6.66 11.71 -5.48
N ILE A 131 6.64 10.78 -6.41
CA ILE A 131 5.81 9.58 -6.35
C ILE A 131 6.58 8.49 -5.62
N TRP A 132 5.91 7.71 -4.78
CA TRP A 132 6.54 6.76 -3.88
C TRP A 132 6.14 5.32 -4.16
N ARG A 133 7.11 4.41 -4.03
CA ARG A 133 6.88 2.96 -4.03
C ARG A 133 7.57 2.34 -2.81
N TRP A 134 6.90 1.41 -2.12
CA TRP A 134 7.47 0.62 -1.02
C TRP A 134 6.70 -0.68 -0.81
N GLN A 135 7.27 -1.58 -0.01
CA GLN A 135 6.59 -2.80 0.43
C GLN A 135 6.33 -2.73 1.94
N GLN A 136 5.10 -3.08 2.35
CA GLN A 136 4.71 -3.13 3.77
C GLN A 136 3.64 -4.19 4.01
N GLY A 137 3.78 -4.99 5.07
CA GLY A 137 2.81 -6.02 5.44
C GLY A 137 2.53 -7.05 4.35
N GLY A 138 3.49 -7.30 3.46
CA GLY A 138 3.36 -8.21 2.31
C GLY A 138 2.76 -7.60 1.05
N LEU A 139 2.40 -6.30 1.07
CA LEU A 139 1.79 -5.58 -0.05
C LEU A 139 2.74 -4.54 -0.63
N ASN A 140 2.72 -4.41 -1.97
CA ASN A 140 3.42 -3.35 -2.70
C ASN A 140 2.51 -2.13 -2.81
N PHE A 141 2.98 -1.00 -2.32
CA PHE A 141 2.30 0.28 -2.36
C PHE A 141 2.87 1.18 -3.45
N ALA A 142 2.00 1.95 -4.10
CA ALA A 142 2.34 3.12 -4.89
C ALA A 142 1.51 4.31 -4.40
N HIS A 143 2.16 5.46 -4.18
CA HIS A 143 1.51 6.72 -3.81
C HIS A 143 1.91 7.78 -4.82
N LEU A 144 0.94 8.27 -5.58
CA LEU A 144 1.20 9.23 -6.65
C LEU A 144 1.15 10.68 -6.17
N GLY A 145 0.64 10.91 -4.97
CA GLY A 145 0.61 12.24 -4.34
C GLY A 145 -0.14 13.28 -5.17
N GLY A 146 0.31 14.51 -5.07
CA GLY A 146 -0.14 15.61 -5.89
C GLY A 146 0.53 15.56 -7.26
N THR A 147 0.04 14.73 -8.16
CA THR A 147 0.50 14.63 -9.55
C THR A 147 -0.69 14.82 -10.49
N ALA A 148 -0.53 15.68 -11.49
CA ALA A 148 -1.55 15.92 -12.51
C ALA A 148 -1.03 15.65 -13.93
N ALA A 149 0.26 15.36 -14.09
CA ALA A 149 0.85 14.99 -15.38
C ALA A 149 0.63 13.50 -15.67
N PRO A 150 0.40 13.12 -16.94
CA PRO A 150 0.35 11.72 -17.34
C PRO A 150 1.62 10.97 -16.93
N LEU A 151 1.48 9.73 -16.48
CA LEU A 151 2.63 8.89 -16.19
C LEU A 151 3.42 8.59 -17.46
N SER A 152 4.73 8.76 -17.40
CA SER A 152 5.63 8.36 -18.49
C SER A 152 5.69 6.82 -18.60
N GLY A 153 6.26 6.33 -19.71
CA GLY A 153 6.54 4.90 -19.84
C GLY A 153 7.50 4.39 -18.77
N GLU A 154 8.47 5.21 -18.38
CA GLU A 154 9.43 4.91 -17.32
C GLU A 154 8.75 4.83 -15.95
N ASP A 155 7.90 5.81 -15.60
CA ASP A 155 7.16 5.79 -14.34
C ASP A 155 6.32 4.51 -14.19
N ARG A 156 5.66 4.08 -15.29
CA ARG A 156 4.85 2.84 -15.28
C ARG A 156 5.70 1.60 -15.06
N VAL A 157 6.89 1.53 -15.64
CA VAL A 157 7.83 0.42 -15.42
C VAL A 157 8.34 0.42 -13.98
N LEU A 158 8.72 1.59 -13.45
CA LEU A 158 9.22 1.73 -12.09
C LEU A 158 8.16 1.42 -11.04
N LEU A 159 6.91 1.85 -11.23
CA LEU A 159 5.80 1.57 -10.31
C LEU A 159 5.32 0.12 -10.42
N GLY A 160 5.41 -0.48 -11.62
CA GLY A 160 4.90 -1.82 -11.90
C GLY A 160 3.39 -1.94 -11.65
N ARG A 161 2.94 -3.12 -11.24
CA ARG A 161 1.56 -3.37 -10.78
C ARG A 161 1.53 -3.33 -9.25
N PRO A 162 1.10 -2.23 -8.62
CA PRO A 162 1.02 -2.18 -7.17
C PRO A 162 -0.15 -3.02 -6.64
N ASP A 163 -0.01 -3.53 -5.41
CA ASP A 163 -1.14 -4.13 -4.68
C ASP A 163 -2.10 -3.03 -4.22
N VAL A 164 -1.57 -1.91 -3.75
CA VAL A 164 -2.34 -0.75 -3.29
C VAL A 164 -1.83 0.51 -3.97
N LEU A 165 -2.72 1.16 -4.72
CA LEU A 165 -2.49 2.47 -5.34
C LEU A 165 -3.22 3.55 -4.57
N ILE A 166 -2.50 4.56 -4.08
CA ILE A 166 -3.03 5.78 -3.47
C ILE A 166 -2.90 6.90 -4.51
N ILE A 167 -4.02 7.48 -4.92
CA ILE A 167 -4.07 8.40 -6.06
C ILE A 167 -5.03 9.56 -5.79
N GLY A 168 -4.58 10.79 -6.06
CA GLY A 168 -5.43 11.97 -6.06
C GLY A 168 -6.41 11.94 -7.24
N VAL A 169 -7.68 12.32 -7.00
CA VAL A 169 -8.75 12.24 -8.00
C VAL A 169 -9.61 13.51 -8.10
N GLY A 170 -9.36 14.49 -7.25
CA GLY A 170 -10.21 15.69 -7.14
C GLY A 170 -10.02 16.73 -8.25
N GLY A 171 -9.00 16.60 -9.08
CA GLY A 171 -8.73 17.60 -10.12
C GLY A 171 -7.96 18.82 -9.61
N GLY A 172 -8.22 19.96 -10.22
CA GLY A 172 -7.46 21.19 -9.95
C GLY A 172 -6.10 21.21 -10.63
N GLY A 173 -5.23 22.12 -10.18
CA GLY A 173 -3.94 22.35 -10.84
C GLY A 173 -2.88 21.29 -10.58
N LYS A 174 -2.96 20.59 -9.44
CA LYS A 174 -1.93 19.68 -8.91
C LYS A 174 -2.34 18.21 -8.85
N VAL A 175 -3.57 17.88 -9.18
CA VAL A 175 -4.14 16.54 -8.96
C VAL A 175 -4.83 16.08 -10.24
N TYR A 176 -4.80 14.79 -10.52
CA TYR A 176 -5.60 14.22 -11.60
C TYR A 176 -7.09 14.52 -11.42
N ASN A 177 -7.79 14.83 -12.49
CA ASN A 177 -9.25 14.75 -12.49
C ASN A 177 -9.70 13.28 -12.54
N GLY A 178 -11.02 13.05 -12.43
CA GLY A 178 -11.58 11.69 -12.36
C GLY A 178 -11.21 10.81 -13.55
N GLU A 179 -11.25 11.36 -14.77
CA GLU A 179 -10.92 10.62 -16.01
C GLU A 179 -9.43 10.30 -16.12
N GLU A 180 -8.57 11.29 -15.83
CA GLU A 180 -7.12 11.11 -15.80
C GLU A 180 -6.70 10.07 -14.76
N ALA A 181 -7.28 10.13 -13.57
CA ALA A 181 -7.02 9.15 -12.50
C ALA A 181 -7.47 7.74 -12.91
N ALA A 182 -8.65 7.61 -13.54
CA ALA A 182 -9.14 6.34 -14.05
C ALA A 182 -8.23 5.75 -15.14
N GLU A 183 -7.67 6.59 -16.00
CA GLU A 183 -6.70 6.14 -17.01
C GLU A 183 -5.41 5.61 -16.36
N VAL A 184 -4.88 6.29 -15.34
CA VAL A 184 -3.73 5.82 -14.57
C VAL A 184 -4.02 4.49 -13.87
N VAL A 185 -5.21 4.33 -13.28
CA VAL A 185 -5.63 3.07 -12.66
C VAL A 185 -5.67 1.93 -13.69
N ARG A 186 -6.22 2.17 -14.88
CA ARG A 186 -6.23 1.17 -15.96
C ARG A 186 -4.81 0.79 -16.42
N GLN A 187 -3.91 1.76 -16.50
CA GLN A 187 -2.51 1.52 -16.91
C GLN A 187 -1.72 0.70 -15.88
N LEU A 188 -1.89 1.00 -14.59
CA LEU A 188 -1.18 0.31 -13.50
C LEU A 188 -1.87 -0.97 -13.04
N ASN A 189 -3.17 -1.13 -13.30
CA ASN A 189 -3.99 -2.30 -12.96
C ASN A 189 -3.79 -2.78 -11.50
N PRO A 190 -3.94 -1.90 -10.49
CA PRO A 190 -3.71 -2.25 -9.08
C PRO A 190 -4.81 -3.18 -8.56
N ARG A 191 -4.55 -3.87 -7.44
CA ARG A 191 -5.56 -4.70 -6.75
C ARG A 191 -6.49 -3.86 -5.86
N ARG A 192 -5.98 -2.78 -5.25
CA ARG A 192 -6.75 -1.81 -4.47
C ARG A 192 -6.41 -0.42 -4.89
N VAL A 193 -7.42 0.43 -4.97
CA VAL A 193 -7.28 1.86 -5.24
C VAL A 193 -7.86 2.62 -4.06
N ILE A 194 -7.08 3.53 -3.49
CA ILE A 194 -7.54 4.46 -2.46
C ILE A 194 -7.51 5.86 -3.06
N PRO A 195 -8.68 6.39 -3.47
CA PRO A 195 -8.78 7.76 -3.94
C PRO A 195 -8.56 8.74 -2.77
N VAL A 196 -7.78 9.78 -3.01
CA VAL A 196 -7.45 10.85 -2.06
C VAL A 196 -7.53 12.22 -2.75
N GLN A 197 -7.30 13.30 -2.01
CA GLN A 197 -7.30 14.68 -2.54
C GLN A 197 -8.55 15.00 -3.37
N TYR A 198 -9.70 14.73 -2.80
CA TYR A 198 -11.01 15.15 -3.31
C TYR A 198 -11.81 15.80 -2.18
N VAL A 199 -12.76 16.62 -2.55
CA VAL A 199 -13.65 17.30 -1.59
C VAL A 199 -14.81 16.38 -1.22
N ASN A 200 -15.08 16.27 0.07
CA ASN A 200 -16.24 15.56 0.59
C ASN A 200 -17.26 16.59 1.13
N GLY A 201 -18.28 16.85 0.36
CA GLY A 201 -19.25 17.91 0.63
C GLY A 201 -18.96 19.21 -0.11
N GLU A 202 -19.12 20.36 0.56
CA GLU A 202 -18.86 21.68 -0.01
C GLU A 202 -17.37 22.01 -0.04
N ALA A 203 -16.89 22.49 -1.18
CA ALA A 203 -15.49 22.87 -1.33
C ALA A 203 -15.19 24.13 -0.51
N PRO A 204 -14.05 24.15 0.24
CA PRO A 204 -13.59 25.36 0.89
C PRO A 204 -13.34 26.48 -0.13
N SER A 205 -13.49 27.73 0.29
CA SER A 205 -13.22 28.90 -0.56
C SER A 205 -11.78 28.83 -1.12
N GLY A 206 -11.64 28.98 -2.41
CA GLY A 206 -10.36 28.90 -3.12
C GLY A 206 -9.83 27.49 -3.40
N CYS A 207 -10.57 26.45 -3.02
CA CYS A 207 -10.24 25.08 -3.41
C CYS A 207 -10.65 24.84 -4.87
N ASP A 208 -9.73 24.29 -5.66
CA ASP A 208 -9.92 23.95 -7.08
C ASP A 208 -10.21 22.47 -7.31
N GLN A 209 -10.37 21.66 -6.24
CA GLN A 209 -10.70 20.24 -6.30
C GLN A 209 -12.21 20.01 -6.23
N GLY A 210 -12.67 18.97 -6.92
CA GLY A 210 -14.04 18.46 -6.88
C GLY A 210 -14.17 17.20 -6.02
N GLY A 211 -15.35 16.58 -6.09
CA GLY A 211 -15.67 15.35 -5.39
C GLY A 211 -15.07 14.10 -6.06
N VAL A 212 -15.27 12.94 -5.42
CA VAL A 212 -14.81 11.64 -5.92
C VAL A 212 -15.67 11.09 -7.07
N GLN A 213 -16.91 11.57 -7.24
CA GLN A 213 -17.88 10.96 -8.14
C GLN A 213 -17.42 10.89 -9.61
N PRO A 214 -16.78 11.93 -10.20
CA PRO A 214 -16.28 11.83 -11.59
C PRO A 214 -15.29 10.69 -11.80
N PHE A 215 -14.48 10.37 -10.77
CA PHE A 215 -13.58 9.21 -10.81
C PHE A 215 -14.35 7.88 -10.77
N LEU A 216 -15.36 7.78 -9.90
CA LEU A 216 -16.16 6.57 -9.80
C LEU A 216 -16.96 6.31 -11.08
N ASP A 217 -17.48 7.35 -11.71
CA ASP A 217 -18.20 7.25 -13.00
C ASP A 217 -17.25 6.79 -14.12
N ALA A 218 -16.04 7.33 -14.18
CA ALA A 218 -15.00 6.93 -15.14
C ALA A 218 -14.49 5.49 -14.90
N MET A 219 -14.66 4.95 -13.70
CA MET A 219 -14.35 3.58 -13.30
C MET A 219 -15.59 2.66 -13.25
N SER A 220 -16.65 3.00 -13.98
CA SER A 220 -17.88 2.20 -14.03
C SER A 220 -17.59 0.72 -14.32
N GLY A 221 -18.29 -0.18 -13.61
CA GLY A 221 -18.05 -1.63 -13.66
C GLY A 221 -16.98 -2.13 -12.71
N THR A 222 -16.18 -1.25 -12.07
CA THR A 222 -15.26 -1.63 -11.01
C THR A 222 -15.96 -1.70 -9.66
N GLN A 223 -15.64 -2.71 -8.85
CA GLN A 223 -16.21 -2.80 -7.49
C GLN A 223 -15.78 -1.62 -6.64
N VAL A 224 -16.75 -0.90 -6.06
CA VAL A 224 -16.52 0.21 -5.13
C VAL A 224 -16.99 -0.20 -3.73
N ARG A 225 -16.17 0.08 -2.73
CA ARG A 225 -16.52 -0.07 -1.31
C ARG A 225 -16.42 1.28 -0.62
N GLN A 226 -17.51 1.68 0.02
CA GLN A 226 -17.49 2.81 0.94
C GLN A 226 -17.01 2.30 2.29
N VAL A 227 -15.82 2.73 2.71
CA VAL A 227 -15.23 2.34 3.98
C VAL A 227 -15.14 3.56 4.90
N GLY A 228 -15.12 3.33 6.20
CA GLY A 228 -14.98 4.40 7.18
C GLY A 228 -13.55 4.99 7.18
N PRO A 229 -13.16 5.63 8.28
CA PRO A 229 -11.82 6.21 8.40
C PRO A 229 -10.70 5.15 8.53
N SER A 230 -11.05 3.88 8.65
CA SER A 230 -10.07 2.78 8.81
C SER A 230 -10.38 1.62 7.89
N LEU A 231 -9.33 1.09 7.26
CA LEU A 231 -9.35 -0.05 6.34
C LEU A 231 -8.30 -1.06 6.77
N SER A 232 -8.65 -2.35 6.82
CA SER A 232 -7.70 -3.43 7.03
C SER A 232 -7.59 -4.27 5.76
N LEU A 233 -6.36 -4.50 5.30
CA LEU A 233 -6.06 -5.34 4.13
C LEU A 233 -5.21 -6.53 4.57
N PRO A 234 -5.54 -7.77 4.14
CA PRO A 234 -4.68 -8.93 4.37
C PRO A 234 -3.38 -8.80 3.57
N GLY A 235 -2.34 -9.54 3.95
CA GLY A 235 -1.02 -9.50 3.30
C GLY A 235 -0.97 -10.07 1.88
N SER A 236 -2.10 -10.56 1.37
CA SER A 236 -2.30 -10.95 -0.04
C SER A 236 -3.71 -10.59 -0.49
N LEU A 237 -3.85 -10.10 -1.71
CA LEU A 237 -5.10 -9.59 -2.26
C LEU A 237 -5.50 -10.40 -3.51
N SER A 238 -6.82 -10.48 -3.77
CA SER A 238 -7.34 -11.00 -5.03
C SER A 238 -6.89 -10.14 -6.21
N ASP A 239 -6.83 -10.72 -7.40
CA ASP A 239 -6.36 -10.03 -8.61
C ASP A 239 -7.30 -8.94 -9.15
N SER A 240 -8.55 -8.95 -8.72
CA SER A 240 -9.54 -7.94 -9.14
C SER A 240 -9.24 -6.58 -8.50
N THR A 241 -9.36 -5.52 -9.31
CA THR A 241 -9.32 -4.14 -8.81
C THR A 241 -10.55 -3.83 -7.98
N VAL A 242 -10.36 -3.26 -6.79
CA VAL A 242 -11.42 -2.74 -5.93
C VAL A 242 -11.06 -1.33 -5.49
N ILE A 243 -12.01 -0.42 -5.58
CA ILE A 243 -11.86 0.96 -5.12
C ILE A 243 -12.37 1.04 -3.68
N GLU A 244 -11.50 1.46 -2.76
CA GLU A 244 -11.81 1.63 -1.34
C GLU A 244 -11.92 3.13 -1.03
N VAL A 245 -13.14 3.65 -1.01
CA VAL A 245 -13.41 5.07 -0.74
C VAL A 245 -13.42 5.28 0.78
N MET A 246 -12.38 5.89 1.30
CA MET A 246 -12.21 6.21 2.73
C MET A 246 -12.78 7.60 3.05
N ARG A 247 -13.21 7.79 4.32
CA ARG A 247 -13.74 9.05 4.85
C ARG A 247 -12.80 9.66 5.85
#